data_35636b6babf6bdc5108dc7cffd0f4bc1
#
_entry.id   35636b6babf6bdc5108dc7cffd0f4bc1
#
_cell.length_a   1.000
_cell.length_b   1.000
_cell.length_c   1.000
_cell.angle_alpha   90.00
_cell.angle_beta   90.00
_cell.angle_gamma   90.00
#
_symmetry.space_group_name_H-M   'P 1'
#
loop_
_entity.id
_entity.type
_entity.pdbx_description
1 polymer ?
#
loop_
_entity_poly.entity_id
_entity_poly.type
_entity_poly.pdbx_seq_one_letter_code
_entity_poly.pdbx_strand_id
1 'polypeptide(L)'
;GKSGAPTLFQVNGPVGLANWKDYCYDLSGSDIYGQLTSDNYALKEGDTVYGIAYVIESYGLITNKTLLEKAGYTIDDIKSFADLKKVAEDITARSSELGFAAFTSAGMDGSSDWRFKTHLANLPIYFEYQADGIDSTDAIKGTYLDNYRNIWDLYINNSTCDPSELSAKTGDDSRNEFLAGEAVFFQN
;
A
#
# COMPACT_ATOMS: atom_id res chain seq x y z
N GLY A 1 -25.18 -4.54 -24.10
CA GLY A 1 -24.95 -5.12 -22.78
C GLY A 1 -24.99 -6.64 -22.85
N LYS A 2 -23.99 -7.29 -22.30
CA LYS A 2 -24.02 -8.75 -22.13
C LYS A 2 -24.93 -9.07 -20.96
N SER A 3 -25.80 -10.06 -21.09
CA SER A 3 -26.59 -10.57 -19.97
C SER A 3 -25.64 -11.03 -18.87
N GLY A 4 -25.77 -10.50 -17.65
CA GLY A 4 -24.89 -10.81 -16.52
C GLY A 4 -23.90 -9.69 -16.12
N ALA A 5 -23.97 -8.52 -16.75
CA ALA A 5 -23.21 -7.37 -16.24
C ALA A 5 -23.75 -6.96 -14.85
N PRO A 6 -22.89 -6.69 -13.86
CA PRO A 6 -23.31 -6.29 -12.53
C PRO A 6 -23.98 -4.90 -12.57
N THR A 7 -25.01 -4.72 -11.74
CA THR A 7 -25.66 -3.40 -11.56
C THR A 7 -24.80 -2.45 -10.76
N LEU A 8 -24.03 -2.97 -9.80
CA LEU A 8 -23.03 -2.25 -9.02
C LEU A 8 -21.66 -2.85 -9.28
N PHE A 9 -20.68 -2.01 -9.49
CA PHE A 9 -19.30 -2.44 -9.73
C PHE A 9 -18.30 -1.42 -9.14
N GLN A 10 -17.12 -1.89 -8.85
CA GLN A 10 -16.06 -1.05 -8.29
C GLN A 10 -15.34 -0.26 -9.39
N VAL A 11 -15.11 1.02 -9.12
CA VAL A 11 -14.28 1.90 -9.94
C VAL A 11 -13.14 2.44 -9.09
N ASN A 12 -11.92 2.11 -9.47
CA ASN A 12 -10.72 2.47 -8.70
C ASN A 12 -10.21 3.86 -9.07
N GLY A 13 -10.77 4.87 -8.41
CA GLY A 13 -10.32 6.24 -8.51
C GLY A 13 -10.44 6.88 -9.91
N PRO A 14 -9.82 8.05 -10.13
CA PRO A 14 -9.92 8.79 -11.39
C PRO A 14 -9.39 8.02 -12.60
N VAL A 15 -8.32 7.24 -12.44
CA VAL A 15 -7.76 6.41 -13.53
C VAL A 15 -8.74 5.31 -13.93
N GLY A 16 -9.38 4.66 -12.94
CA GLY A 16 -10.43 3.67 -13.20
C GLY A 16 -11.64 4.30 -13.87
N LEU A 17 -12.01 5.53 -13.49
CA LEU A 17 -13.13 6.26 -14.09
C LEU A 17 -12.94 6.48 -15.59
N ALA A 18 -11.73 6.79 -16.04
CA ALA A 18 -11.45 6.96 -17.46
C ALA A 18 -11.86 5.74 -18.31
N ASN A 19 -11.83 4.54 -17.74
CA ASN A 19 -12.22 3.31 -18.42
C ASN A 19 -13.70 2.94 -18.27
N TRP A 20 -14.37 3.42 -17.22
CA TRP A 20 -15.71 2.97 -16.86
C TRP A 20 -16.78 4.06 -16.94
N LYS A 21 -16.40 5.31 -17.17
CA LYS A 21 -17.28 6.48 -17.16
C LYS A 21 -18.55 6.30 -17.98
N ASP A 22 -18.44 5.76 -19.20
CA ASP A 22 -19.57 5.58 -20.11
C ASP A 22 -20.62 4.55 -19.63
N TYR A 23 -20.26 3.78 -18.59
CA TYR A 23 -21.12 2.77 -17.98
C TYR A 23 -21.66 3.20 -16.62
N CYS A 24 -21.17 4.33 -16.08
CA CYS A 24 -21.60 4.85 -14.80
C CYS A 24 -22.89 5.67 -14.93
N TYR A 25 -23.77 5.51 -13.94
CA TYR A 25 -24.93 6.36 -13.78
C TYR A 25 -24.53 7.64 -13.03
N ASP A 26 -25.12 8.78 -13.40
CA ASP A 26 -24.94 10.03 -12.66
C ASP A 26 -25.67 9.97 -11.31
N LEU A 27 -24.90 9.99 -10.23
CA LEU A 27 -25.39 9.91 -8.85
C LEU A 27 -25.56 11.29 -8.20
N SER A 28 -25.35 12.41 -8.90
CA SER A 28 -25.38 13.77 -8.34
C SER A 28 -26.70 14.11 -7.64
N GLY A 29 -27.83 13.58 -8.14
CA GLY A 29 -29.17 13.75 -7.56
C GLY A 29 -29.61 12.62 -6.63
N SER A 30 -28.73 11.69 -6.25
CA SER A 30 -29.12 10.54 -5.43
C SER A 30 -29.16 10.86 -3.93
N ASP A 31 -30.08 10.21 -3.22
CA ASP A 31 -30.18 10.34 -1.75
C ASP A 31 -28.89 9.95 -1.05
N ILE A 32 -28.18 8.94 -1.57
CA ILE A 32 -26.93 8.44 -0.97
C ILE A 32 -25.80 9.47 -1.11
N TYR A 33 -25.73 10.20 -2.22
CA TYR A 33 -24.75 11.29 -2.38
C TYR A 33 -25.04 12.41 -1.37
N GLY A 34 -26.31 12.75 -1.15
CA GLY A 34 -26.71 13.76 -0.19
C GLY A 34 -26.39 13.43 1.29
N GLN A 35 -26.05 12.17 1.59
CA GLN A 35 -25.66 11.73 2.94
C GLN A 35 -24.16 11.66 3.16
N LEU A 36 -23.34 11.92 2.16
CA LEU A 36 -21.88 11.94 2.33
C LEU A 36 -21.46 13.08 3.27
N THR A 37 -20.56 12.77 4.17
CA THR A 37 -19.97 13.73 5.12
C THR A 37 -18.83 14.55 4.52
N SER A 38 -18.35 14.17 3.35
CA SER A 38 -17.30 14.85 2.61
C SER A 38 -17.35 14.48 1.11
N ASP A 39 -17.10 15.46 0.26
CA ASP A 39 -16.91 15.24 -1.18
C ASP A 39 -15.72 14.33 -1.52
N ASN A 40 -14.77 14.14 -0.60
CA ASN A 40 -13.67 13.20 -0.77
C ASN A 40 -14.14 11.74 -0.91
N TYR A 41 -15.37 11.44 -0.54
CA TYR A 41 -15.99 10.11 -0.71
C TYR A 41 -16.78 9.97 -2.01
N ALA A 42 -16.75 10.96 -2.87
CA ALA A 42 -17.37 10.93 -4.19
C ALA A 42 -16.30 10.92 -5.29
N LEU A 43 -16.49 10.05 -6.28
CA LEU A 43 -15.70 10.06 -7.51
C LEU A 43 -16.39 10.96 -8.52
N LYS A 44 -15.80 12.12 -8.79
CA LYS A 44 -16.40 13.20 -9.57
C LYS A 44 -15.55 13.58 -10.78
N GLU A 45 -16.24 14.07 -11.80
CA GLU A 45 -15.64 14.85 -12.88
C GLU A 45 -16.55 16.04 -13.18
N GLY A 46 -16.06 17.24 -12.90
CA GLY A 46 -16.90 18.43 -12.85
C GLY A 46 -17.99 18.29 -11.79
N ASP A 47 -19.25 18.55 -12.18
CA ASP A 47 -20.39 18.46 -11.28
C ASP A 47 -21.03 17.06 -11.25
N THR A 48 -20.58 16.14 -12.10
CA THR A 48 -21.14 14.79 -12.21
C THR A 48 -20.49 13.84 -11.22
N VAL A 49 -21.29 13.09 -10.47
CA VAL A 49 -20.87 12.07 -9.51
C VAL A 49 -21.00 10.68 -10.14
N TYR A 50 -19.91 10.02 -10.40
CA TYR A 50 -19.84 8.72 -11.05
C TYR A 50 -19.72 7.53 -10.09
N GLY A 51 -19.31 7.80 -8.85
CA GLY A 51 -19.17 6.77 -7.85
C GLY A 51 -19.15 7.34 -6.44
N ILE A 52 -19.43 6.47 -5.47
CA ILE A 52 -19.46 6.78 -4.04
C ILE A 52 -18.62 5.74 -3.33
N ALA A 53 -17.76 6.18 -2.41
CA ALA A 53 -16.97 5.28 -1.60
C ALA A 53 -17.86 4.39 -0.74
N TYR A 54 -17.69 3.07 -0.86
CA TYR A 54 -18.41 2.10 -0.04
C TYR A 54 -17.62 1.70 1.22
N VAL A 55 -16.33 2.02 1.25
CA VAL A 55 -15.42 1.72 2.36
C VAL A 55 -14.29 2.72 2.37
N ILE A 56 -13.75 2.98 3.57
CA ILE A 56 -12.48 3.70 3.75
C ILE A 56 -11.42 2.66 4.05
N GLU A 57 -10.43 2.58 3.20
CA GLU A 57 -9.29 1.66 3.34
C GLU A 57 -8.04 2.42 3.74
N SER A 58 -7.18 1.76 4.49
CA SER A 58 -5.85 2.24 4.85
C SER A 58 -4.84 1.12 4.63
N TYR A 59 -3.66 1.47 4.20
CA TYR A 59 -2.54 0.54 4.12
C TYR A 59 -1.47 0.91 5.14
N GLY A 60 -0.62 -0.06 5.49
CA GLY A 60 0.43 0.18 6.47
C GLY A 60 1.25 -1.08 6.74
N LEU A 61 1.91 -1.08 7.89
CA LEU A 61 2.69 -2.22 8.38
C LEU A 61 1.90 -2.93 9.49
N ILE A 62 1.33 -4.08 9.15
CA ILE A 62 0.73 -4.98 10.13
C ILE A 62 1.88 -5.62 10.91
N THR A 63 1.84 -5.52 12.24
CA THR A 63 2.94 -5.92 13.09
C THR A 63 2.56 -7.10 14.00
N ASN A 64 3.35 -8.15 13.96
CA ASN A 64 3.30 -9.23 14.95
C ASN A 64 4.04 -8.79 16.22
N LYS A 65 3.27 -8.29 17.20
CA LYS A 65 3.83 -7.77 18.46
C LYS A 65 4.61 -8.82 19.25
N THR A 66 4.17 -10.08 19.23
CA THR A 66 4.86 -11.16 19.94
C THR A 66 6.25 -11.42 19.37
N LEU A 67 6.41 -11.40 18.04
CA LEU A 67 7.74 -11.55 17.43
C LEU A 67 8.60 -10.30 17.65
N LEU A 68 8.00 -9.11 17.60
CA LEU A 68 8.71 -7.86 17.90
C LEU A 68 9.26 -7.87 19.33
N GLU A 69 8.45 -8.29 20.31
CA GLU A 69 8.88 -8.44 21.72
C GLU A 69 9.97 -9.51 21.90
N LYS A 70 9.89 -10.64 21.18
CA LYS A 70 10.96 -11.65 21.15
C LYS A 70 12.29 -11.09 20.61
N ALA A 71 12.22 -10.15 19.68
CA ALA A 71 13.40 -9.44 19.20
C ALA A 71 13.92 -8.38 20.18
N GLY A 72 13.19 -8.10 21.26
CA GLY A 72 13.57 -7.12 22.28
C GLY A 72 13.05 -5.71 22.03
N TYR A 73 12.04 -5.56 21.20
CA TYR A 73 11.43 -4.27 20.83
C TYR A 73 9.94 -4.24 21.11
N THR A 74 9.39 -3.02 21.18
CA THR A 74 7.95 -2.75 21.24
C THR A 74 7.56 -1.77 20.15
N ILE A 75 6.27 -1.56 19.93
CA ILE A 75 5.77 -0.54 18.99
C ILE A 75 6.25 0.87 19.39
N ASP A 76 6.44 1.12 20.69
CA ASP A 76 6.87 2.42 21.18
C ASP A 76 8.33 2.75 20.83
N ASP A 77 9.11 1.76 20.43
CA ASP A 77 10.48 1.95 19.93
C ASP A 77 10.53 2.39 18.47
N ILE A 78 9.39 2.39 17.75
CA ILE A 78 9.31 2.71 16.32
C ILE A 78 8.46 3.96 16.13
N LYS A 79 9.12 5.14 16.09
CA LYS A 79 8.45 6.44 15.93
C LYS A 79 8.85 7.18 14.66
N SER A 80 9.84 6.66 13.95
CA SER A 80 10.38 7.24 12.73
C SER A 80 10.83 6.15 11.75
N PHE A 81 11.08 6.54 10.50
CA PHE A 81 11.69 5.63 9.53
C PHE A 81 13.07 5.13 10.00
N ALA A 82 13.85 5.98 10.66
CA ALA A 82 15.16 5.60 11.19
C ALA A 82 15.05 4.52 12.27
N ASP A 83 14.05 4.61 13.14
CA ASP A 83 13.79 3.59 14.15
C ASP A 83 13.35 2.27 13.51
N LEU A 84 12.42 2.32 12.55
CA LEU A 84 11.98 1.14 11.81
C LEU A 84 13.15 0.45 11.11
N LYS A 85 13.99 1.23 10.43
CA LYS A 85 15.19 0.72 9.76
C LYS A 85 16.14 0.03 10.73
N LYS A 86 16.44 0.68 11.86
CA LYS A 86 17.30 0.11 12.91
C LYS A 86 16.74 -1.21 13.43
N VAL A 87 15.46 -1.27 13.74
CA VAL A 87 14.80 -2.49 14.21
C VAL A 87 14.86 -3.60 13.15
N ALA A 88 14.55 -3.26 11.89
CA ALA A 88 14.57 -4.24 10.80
C ALA A 88 15.99 -4.80 10.56
N GLU A 89 17.00 -3.95 10.52
CA GLU A 89 18.40 -4.35 10.32
C GLU A 89 18.91 -5.22 11.49
N ASP A 90 18.56 -4.90 12.73
CA ASP A 90 18.92 -5.72 13.90
C ASP A 90 18.23 -7.10 13.85
N ILE A 91 16.94 -7.17 13.54
CA ILE A 91 16.23 -8.45 13.38
C ILE A 91 16.87 -9.28 12.26
N THR A 92 17.19 -8.65 11.13
CA THR A 92 17.85 -9.33 10.00
C THR A 92 19.22 -9.88 10.41
N ALA A 93 20.03 -9.11 11.11
CA ALA A 93 21.35 -9.55 11.59
C ALA A 93 21.27 -10.75 12.55
N ARG A 94 20.17 -10.88 13.28
CA ARG A 94 19.90 -11.96 14.24
C ARG A 94 18.88 -12.99 13.75
N SER A 95 18.50 -12.96 12.48
CA SER A 95 17.41 -13.80 11.95
C SER A 95 17.64 -15.31 12.17
N SER A 96 18.88 -15.78 12.08
CA SER A 96 19.23 -17.17 12.36
C SER A 96 19.03 -17.56 13.84
N GLU A 97 19.24 -16.64 14.77
CA GLU A 97 19.00 -16.83 16.20
C GLU A 97 17.51 -16.75 16.54
N LEU A 98 16.83 -15.75 15.98
CA LEU A 98 15.44 -15.45 16.25
C LEU A 98 14.48 -16.44 15.57
N GLY A 99 14.86 -16.99 14.42
CA GLY A 99 14.04 -17.90 13.61
C GLY A 99 13.01 -17.19 12.75
N PHE A 100 13.12 -15.87 12.56
CA PHE A 100 12.22 -15.06 11.71
C PHE A 100 12.94 -13.84 11.13
N ALA A 101 12.37 -13.28 10.07
CA ALA A 101 12.85 -12.07 9.40
C ALA A 101 12.12 -10.80 9.91
N ALA A 102 12.60 -9.63 9.49
CA ALA A 102 11.92 -8.38 9.80
C ALA A 102 10.64 -8.22 8.95
N PHE A 103 10.74 -8.33 7.63
CA PHE A 103 9.62 -8.17 6.71
C PHE A 103 9.27 -9.47 5.98
N THR A 104 8.01 -9.61 5.60
CA THR A 104 7.58 -10.56 4.58
C THR A 104 8.14 -10.17 3.21
N SER A 105 7.96 -11.04 2.22
CA SER A 105 8.41 -10.82 0.83
C SER A 105 7.70 -9.70 0.07
N ALA A 106 6.70 -9.06 0.67
CA ALA A 106 5.90 -7.94 0.13
C ALA A 106 5.07 -8.27 -1.13
N GLY A 107 5.08 -9.51 -1.63
CA GLY A 107 4.31 -9.90 -2.82
C GLY A 107 4.70 -9.08 -4.05
N MET A 108 5.97 -9.13 -4.45
CA MET A 108 6.50 -8.29 -5.54
C MET A 108 6.34 -8.89 -6.95
N ASP A 109 5.62 -9.99 -7.11
CA ASP A 109 5.30 -10.53 -8.44
C ASP A 109 4.35 -9.60 -9.23
N GLY A 110 4.28 -9.76 -10.56
CA GLY A 110 3.49 -8.88 -11.42
C GLY A 110 1.98 -8.84 -11.15
N SER A 111 1.44 -9.79 -10.36
CA SER A 111 0.02 -9.83 -9.99
C SER A 111 -0.27 -9.12 -8.66
N SER A 112 0.71 -8.97 -7.79
CA SER A 112 0.53 -8.54 -6.38
C SER A 112 1.32 -7.29 -6.02
N ASP A 113 2.28 -6.88 -6.85
CA ASP A 113 3.26 -5.83 -6.58
C ASP A 113 2.67 -4.43 -6.33
N TRP A 114 1.44 -4.19 -6.76
CA TRP A 114 0.74 -2.93 -6.53
C TRP A 114 0.63 -2.57 -5.05
N ARG A 115 0.56 -3.57 -4.14
CA ARG A 115 0.50 -3.33 -2.69
C ARG A 115 1.74 -2.60 -2.20
N PHE A 116 2.90 -3.05 -2.60
CA PHE A 116 4.16 -2.39 -2.23
C PHE A 116 4.43 -1.15 -3.09
N LYS A 117 4.38 -1.29 -4.41
CA LYS A 117 4.76 -0.23 -5.36
C LYS A 117 3.87 1.00 -5.28
N THR A 118 2.53 0.82 -5.27
CA THR A 118 1.60 1.95 -5.30
C THR A 118 1.20 2.45 -3.91
N HIS A 119 1.36 1.64 -2.88
CA HIS A 119 1.08 2.08 -1.52
C HIS A 119 2.33 2.65 -0.85
N LEU A 120 3.24 1.78 -0.42
CA LEU A 120 4.37 2.19 0.40
C LEU A 120 5.46 2.92 -0.40
N ALA A 121 5.90 2.32 -1.52
CA ALA A 121 6.98 2.88 -2.32
C ALA A 121 6.59 4.19 -3.03
N ASN A 122 5.30 4.45 -3.18
CA ASN A 122 4.80 5.68 -3.82
C ASN A 122 4.74 6.90 -2.88
N LEU A 123 4.88 6.73 -1.58
CA LEU A 123 4.83 7.82 -0.60
C LEU A 123 5.75 9.02 -0.93
N PRO A 124 7.01 8.83 -1.34
CA PRO A 124 7.86 9.95 -1.70
C PRO A 124 7.35 10.77 -2.89
N ILE A 125 6.68 10.12 -3.85
CA ILE A 125 6.06 10.79 -5.00
C ILE A 125 4.83 11.60 -4.52
N TYR A 126 4.02 11.02 -3.63
CA TYR A 126 2.90 11.74 -3.01
C TYR A 126 3.39 13.01 -2.28
N PHE A 127 4.46 12.93 -1.50
CA PHE A 127 5.01 14.10 -0.81
C PHE A 127 5.59 15.14 -1.78
N GLU A 128 6.16 14.71 -2.90
CA GLU A 128 6.58 15.64 -3.96
C GLU A 128 5.37 16.41 -4.52
N TYR A 129 4.28 15.72 -4.81
CA TYR A 129 3.03 16.35 -5.28
C TYR A 129 2.47 17.34 -4.27
N GLN A 130 2.45 16.98 -2.97
CA GLN A 130 2.00 17.88 -1.92
C GLN A 130 2.89 19.14 -1.81
N ALA A 131 4.20 18.99 -1.91
CA ALA A 131 5.15 20.10 -1.87
C ALA A 131 5.01 21.02 -3.08
N ASP A 132 4.69 20.48 -4.25
CA ASP A 132 4.50 21.22 -5.48
C ASP A 132 3.08 21.78 -5.65
N GLY A 133 2.11 21.36 -4.83
CA GLY A 133 0.70 21.76 -4.93
C GLY A 133 0.04 21.28 -6.21
N ILE A 134 0.36 20.07 -6.68
CA ILE A 134 -0.16 19.47 -7.93
C ILE A 134 -0.83 18.12 -7.64
N ASP A 135 -1.75 17.72 -8.51
CA ASP A 135 -2.45 16.44 -8.45
C ASP A 135 -1.98 15.45 -9.52
N SER A 136 -1.30 15.94 -10.55
CA SER A 136 -0.76 15.11 -11.64
C SER A 136 0.41 15.79 -12.32
N THR A 137 1.26 15.01 -13.00
CA THR A 137 2.35 15.49 -13.83
C THR A 137 2.74 14.44 -14.87
N ASP A 138 3.25 14.87 -16.02
CA ASP A 138 3.81 13.99 -17.04
C ASP A 138 5.17 13.41 -16.62
N ALA A 139 5.88 14.06 -15.69
CA ALA A 139 7.15 13.60 -15.16
C ALA A 139 7.39 14.10 -13.74
N ILE A 140 7.79 13.20 -12.84
CA ILE A 140 8.22 13.54 -11.49
C ILE A 140 9.59 14.23 -11.51
N LYS A 141 9.84 15.10 -10.54
CA LYS A 141 11.13 15.79 -10.37
C LYS A 141 12.18 14.92 -9.69
N GLY A 142 11.74 13.93 -8.91
CA GLY A 142 12.63 13.10 -8.10
C GLY A 142 13.14 13.78 -6.84
N THR A 143 12.39 14.75 -6.32
CA THR A 143 12.77 15.52 -5.10
C THR A 143 13.09 14.61 -3.92
N TYR A 144 12.35 13.51 -3.77
CA TYR A 144 12.51 12.55 -2.68
C TYR A 144 13.04 11.19 -3.14
N LEU A 145 13.91 11.17 -4.14
CA LEU A 145 14.47 9.93 -4.70
C LEU A 145 15.24 9.10 -3.67
N ASP A 146 15.96 9.75 -2.76
CA ASP A 146 16.67 9.05 -1.69
C ASP A 146 15.70 8.38 -0.70
N ASN A 147 14.57 9.02 -0.41
CA ASN A 147 13.52 8.41 0.40
C ASN A 147 12.90 7.19 -0.31
N TYR A 148 12.66 7.29 -1.61
CA TYR A 148 12.18 6.20 -2.44
C TYR A 148 13.15 5.01 -2.39
N ARG A 149 14.45 5.25 -2.59
CA ARG A 149 15.49 4.23 -2.48
C ARG A 149 15.51 3.60 -1.09
N ASN A 150 15.45 4.40 -0.04
CA ASN A 150 15.47 3.91 1.33
C ASN A 150 14.29 2.96 1.64
N ILE A 151 13.10 3.21 1.09
CA ILE A 151 11.94 2.31 1.26
C ILE A 151 12.20 0.97 0.56
N TRP A 152 12.73 0.99 -0.68
CA TRP A 152 13.06 -0.21 -1.41
C TRP A 152 14.16 -1.02 -0.70
N ASP A 153 15.24 -0.37 -0.31
CA ASP A 153 16.36 -1.00 0.38
C ASP A 153 15.94 -1.63 1.72
N LEU A 154 15.03 -0.97 2.44
CA LEU A 154 14.49 -1.50 3.69
C LEU A 154 13.83 -2.87 3.49
N TYR A 155 13.00 -3.01 2.45
CA TYR A 155 12.32 -4.28 2.15
C TYR A 155 13.25 -5.31 1.50
N ILE A 156 13.99 -4.92 0.48
CA ILE A 156 14.88 -5.81 -0.27
C ILE A 156 15.88 -6.49 0.66
N ASN A 157 16.44 -5.75 1.60
CA ASN A 157 17.53 -6.24 2.45
C ASN A 157 17.06 -6.91 3.76
N ASN A 158 15.76 -6.83 4.09
CA ASN A 158 15.26 -7.28 5.40
C ASN A 158 14.04 -8.20 5.32
N SER A 159 13.78 -8.78 4.14
CA SER A 159 12.65 -9.69 3.94
C SER A 159 13.01 -11.16 4.17
N THR A 160 11.98 -12.01 4.15
CA THR A 160 12.05 -13.47 4.39
C THR A 160 12.87 -14.23 3.36
N CYS A 161 13.10 -13.68 2.17
CA CYS A 161 13.80 -14.35 1.08
C CYS A 161 14.95 -13.51 0.52
N ASP A 162 15.80 -14.17 -0.24
CA ASP A 162 16.88 -13.50 -0.98
C ASP A 162 16.30 -12.42 -1.94
N PRO A 163 16.95 -11.26 -2.07
CA PRO A 163 16.53 -10.20 -2.99
C PRO A 163 16.24 -10.67 -4.43
N SER A 164 16.97 -11.65 -4.93
CA SER A 164 16.78 -12.22 -6.27
C SER A 164 15.46 -12.99 -6.45
N GLU A 165 14.83 -13.43 -5.35
CA GLU A 165 13.59 -14.21 -5.37
C GLU A 165 12.34 -13.34 -5.18
N LEU A 166 12.49 -12.09 -4.73
CA LEU A 166 11.37 -11.21 -4.41
C LEU A 166 10.39 -11.00 -5.56
N SER A 167 10.89 -10.94 -6.80
CA SER A 167 10.06 -10.75 -7.99
C SER A 167 9.13 -11.91 -8.32
N ALA A 168 9.36 -13.08 -7.71
CA ALA A 168 8.52 -14.26 -7.87
C ALA A 168 7.50 -14.45 -6.73
N LYS A 169 7.63 -13.68 -5.65
CA LYS A 169 6.77 -13.80 -4.46
C LYS A 169 5.43 -13.14 -4.66
N THR A 170 4.36 -13.92 -4.48
CA THR A 170 2.97 -13.47 -4.58
C THR A 170 2.50 -12.78 -3.30
N GLY A 171 1.37 -12.06 -3.36
CA GLY A 171 0.71 -11.53 -2.17
C GLY A 171 0.27 -12.63 -1.20
N ASP A 172 -0.08 -13.82 -1.71
CA ASP A 172 -0.41 -14.98 -0.89
C ASP A 172 0.83 -15.54 -0.18
N ASP A 173 1.98 -15.58 -0.82
CA ASP A 173 3.24 -15.98 -0.19
C ASP A 173 3.54 -15.04 0.99
N SER A 174 3.52 -13.73 0.75
CA SER A 174 3.76 -12.71 1.79
C SER A 174 2.80 -12.84 2.97
N ARG A 175 1.51 -13.06 2.70
CA ARG A 175 0.49 -13.28 3.74
C ARG A 175 0.76 -14.57 4.53
N ASN A 176 1.09 -15.65 3.85
CA ASN A 176 1.32 -16.95 4.48
C ASN A 176 2.60 -16.93 5.34
N GLU A 177 3.65 -16.26 4.91
CA GLU A 177 4.86 -16.01 5.71
C GLU A 177 4.51 -15.29 7.04
N PHE A 178 3.67 -14.26 6.98
CA PHE A 178 3.22 -13.56 8.19
C PHE A 178 2.37 -14.44 9.09
N LEU A 179 1.42 -15.19 8.54
CA LEU A 179 0.55 -16.09 9.30
C LEU A 179 1.34 -17.26 9.93
N ALA A 180 2.40 -17.72 9.28
CA ALA A 180 3.30 -18.74 9.81
C ALA A 180 4.25 -18.20 10.89
N GLY A 181 4.31 -16.88 11.11
CA GLY A 181 5.22 -16.25 12.06
C GLY A 181 6.67 -16.17 11.57
N GLU A 182 6.85 -16.12 10.27
CA GLU A 182 8.19 -16.04 9.64
C GLU A 182 8.72 -14.60 9.56
N ALA A 183 7.85 -13.59 9.82
CA ALA A 183 8.24 -12.19 9.80
C ALA A 183 7.48 -11.35 10.83
N VAL A 184 8.11 -10.27 11.29
CA VAL A 184 7.52 -9.30 12.22
C VAL A 184 6.53 -8.38 11.53
N PHE A 185 6.88 -7.87 10.35
CA PHE A 185 6.11 -6.86 9.62
C PHE A 185 5.55 -7.39 8.30
N PHE A 186 4.30 -7.09 8.07
CA PHE A 186 3.59 -7.39 6.82
C PHE A 186 2.99 -6.11 6.26
N GLN A 187 3.38 -5.72 5.06
CA GLN A 187 2.81 -4.59 4.36
C GLN A 187 1.57 -5.05 3.56
N ASN A 188 0.43 -4.42 3.84
CA ASN A 188 -0.79 -4.66 3.08
C ASN A 188 -1.72 -3.43 3.15
#